data_2133c9a86f0f768736fff95580b0378a
#
_entry.id   2133c9a86f0f768736fff95580b0378a
#
_cell.length_a   1.000
_cell.length_b   1.000
_cell.length_c   1.000
_cell.angle_alpha   90.00
_cell.angle_beta   90.00
_cell.angle_gamma   90.00
#
_symmetry.space_group_name_H-M   'P 1'
#
loop_
_entity.id
_entity.type
_entity.pdbx_description
1 polymer ?
#
loop_
_entity_poly.entity_id
_entity_poly.type
_entity_poly.pdbx_seq_one_letter_code
_entity_poly.pdbx_strand_id
1 'polypeptide(L)'
;MYDVKSRVATEFIDDKEILDTIAYAKQNKSNRELIEQLINRAKDCKGLTHREAAVLLECDQADLNQQMFHLAKQIKQKLYGNRIVMFAPLYLSNYCVNGCTYCPYHYKNKTICRKKLTQEEIRREVIALQDMGHKRLALEAGEDPVNNPLEYILESIETIYSIQHKNGAIRRVNVNIAATTVENYKKLKDAGIGTYILFQETYHKENYEKLHPTGPKHNYAYHTEAMDRAMEAGIDDVGIGVLFGLNMYRYDFVGLLMHAEHLEAAMGVGPHTISVPRIRPADDIDAQEFKDAISDEIFEKIVAVLRIAVPYTGMIISTRESQKTRERVLNLGVSQLSGGSRTSVGGYAEEEPEEENSAQFDLNDTRTLDQIVNWLLDGGFIPSFCTACYREGRTGDRFMQLVKSGQIANCCQPNALMTLKEYLEDYASDDTRRKGERAILEELKHIGSDKVRQITINRLELMKEGKRDFRF
;
A
#
# COMPACT_ATOMS: atom_id res chain seq x y z
N MET A 1 24.40 -8.03 -16.73
CA MET A 1 23.70 -9.28 -17.11
C MET A 1 22.67 -9.54 -16.02
N TYR A 2 21.44 -9.84 -16.39
CA TYR A 2 20.37 -10.08 -15.43
C TYR A 2 20.72 -11.19 -14.43
N ASP A 3 20.67 -10.83 -13.16
CA ASP A 3 20.85 -11.76 -12.04
C ASP A 3 19.87 -11.39 -10.91
N VAL A 4 18.78 -12.17 -10.82
CA VAL A 4 17.72 -11.96 -9.83
C VAL A 4 18.20 -12.03 -8.37
N LYS A 5 19.36 -12.65 -8.11
CA LYS A 5 19.94 -12.77 -6.76
C LYS A 5 21.02 -11.75 -6.44
N SER A 6 21.48 -10.99 -7.43
CA SER A 6 22.45 -9.93 -7.21
C SER A 6 21.88 -8.86 -6.31
N ARG A 7 22.74 -8.25 -5.48
CA ARG A 7 22.37 -7.07 -4.67
C ARG A 7 22.79 -5.75 -5.34
N VAL A 8 23.17 -5.81 -6.60
CA VAL A 8 23.51 -4.65 -7.41
C VAL A 8 22.28 -4.24 -8.22
N ALA A 9 21.79 -3.04 -8.01
CA ALA A 9 20.55 -2.53 -8.59
C ALA A 9 20.44 -2.76 -10.10
N THR A 10 21.53 -2.49 -10.87
CA THR A 10 21.56 -2.62 -12.33
C THR A 10 21.70 -4.06 -12.83
N GLU A 11 21.85 -5.02 -11.95
CA GLU A 11 21.91 -6.44 -12.28
C GLU A 11 20.57 -7.14 -12.05
N PHE A 12 19.86 -6.82 -10.96
CA PHE A 12 18.51 -7.35 -10.75
C PHE A 12 17.41 -6.51 -11.44
N ILE A 13 17.69 -5.24 -11.76
CA ILE A 13 16.90 -4.40 -12.68
C ILE A 13 17.75 -4.16 -13.93
N ASP A 14 17.92 -5.21 -14.73
CA ASP A 14 18.71 -5.17 -15.95
C ASP A 14 17.91 -4.56 -17.11
N ASP A 15 18.40 -3.44 -17.66
CA ASP A 15 17.74 -2.68 -18.71
C ASP A 15 17.48 -3.54 -19.95
N LYS A 16 18.46 -4.36 -20.33
CA LYS A 16 18.32 -5.24 -21.49
C LYS A 16 17.23 -6.30 -21.28
N GLU A 17 17.16 -6.91 -20.09
CA GLU A 17 16.09 -7.86 -19.75
C GLU A 17 14.71 -7.22 -19.84
N ILE A 18 14.55 -6.00 -19.35
CA ILE A 18 13.28 -5.27 -19.42
C ILE A 18 12.89 -4.99 -20.88
N LEU A 19 13.82 -4.48 -21.69
CA LEU A 19 13.56 -4.16 -23.09
C LEU A 19 13.26 -5.42 -23.91
N ASP A 20 14.00 -6.50 -23.71
CA ASP A 20 13.75 -7.81 -24.35
C ASP A 20 12.38 -8.37 -23.94
N THR A 21 12.01 -8.23 -22.67
CA THR A 21 10.69 -8.64 -22.15
C THR A 21 9.56 -7.86 -22.81
N ILE A 22 9.69 -6.54 -22.93
CA ILE A 22 8.69 -5.68 -23.59
C ILE A 22 8.57 -6.04 -25.07
N ALA A 23 9.69 -6.27 -25.76
CA ALA A 23 9.70 -6.68 -27.16
C ALA A 23 9.01 -8.03 -27.36
N TYR A 24 9.32 -9.01 -26.51
CA TYR A 24 8.68 -10.33 -26.51
C TYR A 24 7.16 -10.22 -26.26
N ALA A 25 6.75 -9.43 -25.27
CA ALA A 25 5.34 -9.21 -24.95
C ALA A 25 4.57 -8.61 -26.12
N LYS A 26 5.14 -7.58 -26.78
CA LYS A 26 4.54 -6.96 -27.97
C LYS A 26 4.39 -7.94 -29.15
N GLN A 27 5.36 -8.82 -29.36
CA GLN A 27 5.28 -9.86 -30.40
C GLN A 27 4.18 -10.89 -30.12
N ASN A 28 3.88 -11.13 -28.86
CA ASN A 28 2.90 -12.13 -28.40
C ASN A 28 1.55 -11.54 -27.98
N LYS A 29 1.30 -10.25 -28.16
CA LYS A 29 0.08 -9.58 -27.68
C LYS A 29 -1.22 -10.19 -28.22
N SER A 30 -1.20 -10.79 -29.40
CA SER A 30 -2.34 -11.46 -30.05
C SER A 30 -2.19 -13.00 -30.06
N ASN A 31 -1.18 -13.55 -29.39
CA ASN A 31 -0.93 -15.00 -29.31
C ASN A 31 -1.91 -15.64 -28.31
N ARG A 32 -3.10 -15.98 -28.83
CA ARG A 32 -4.20 -16.50 -28.03
C ARG A 32 -3.84 -17.73 -27.22
N GLU A 33 -3.17 -18.70 -27.87
CA GLU A 33 -2.80 -19.97 -27.22
C GLU A 33 -1.90 -19.72 -26.00
N LEU A 34 -0.85 -18.90 -26.14
CA LEU A 34 0.04 -18.56 -25.06
C LEU A 34 -0.71 -17.84 -23.92
N ILE A 35 -1.56 -16.85 -24.26
CA ILE A 35 -2.29 -16.07 -23.25
C ILE A 35 -3.27 -16.97 -22.48
N GLU A 36 -4.01 -17.85 -23.15
CA GLU A 36 -4.89 -18.82 -22.50
C GLU A 36 -4.12 -19.80 -21.59
N GLN A 37 -2.96 -20.25 -22.00
CA GLN A 37 -2.08 -21.08 -21.17
C GLN A 37 -1.63 -20.34 -19.91
N LEU A 38 -1.23 -19.07 -20.01
CA LEU A 38 -0.84 -18.24 -18.86
C LEU A 38 -2.00 -18.00 -17.91
N ILE A 39 -3.18 -17.65 -18.42
CA ILE A 39 -4.42 -17.47 -17.63
C ILE A 39 -4.76 -18.78 -16.89
N ASN A 40 -4.69 -19.92 -17.55
CA ASN A 40 -5.00 -21.22 -16.94
C ASN A 40 -4.02 -21.58 -15.83
N ARG A 41 -2.72 -21.38 -16.05
CA ARG A 41 -1.69 -21.63 -15.02
C ARG A 41 -1.83 -20.73 -13.81
N ALA A 42 -2.22 -19.46 -14.02
CA ALA A 42 -2.38 -18.50 -12.95
C ALA A 42 -3.52 -18.85 -11.97
N LYS A 43 -4.49 -19.71 -12.35
CA LYS A 43 -5.55 -20.22 -11.46
C LYS A 43 -5.01 -20.95 -10.24
N ASP A 44 -3.81 -21.50 -10.33
CA ASP A 44 -3.13 -22.17 -9.22
C ASP A 44 -2.64 -21.19 -8.12
N CYS A 45 -2.70 -19.88 -8.37
CA CYS A 45 -2.21 -18.81 -7.49
C CYS A 45 -0.72 -18.95 -7.14
N LYS A 46 0.11 -19.43 -8.06
CA LYS A 46 1.57 -19.54 -7.88
C LYS A 46 2.35 -18.33 -8.39
N GLY A 47 1.64 -17.38 -9.01
CA GLY A 47 2.22 -16.21 -9.65
C GLY A 47 2.69 -16.47 -11.08
N LEU A 48 3.16 -15.39 -11.70
CA LEU A 48 3.76 -15.40 -13.04
C LEU A 48 5.07 -14.61 -13.01
N THR A 49 6.00 -14.97 -13.87
CA THR A 49 7.23 -14.20 -14.06
C THR A 49 6.94 -12.84 -14.71
N HIS A 50 7.88 -11.89 -14.57
CA HIS A 50 7.78 -10.58 -15.21
C HIS A 50 7.55 -10.69 -16.73
N ARG A 51 8.19 -11.65 -17.42
CA ARG A 51 7.99 -11.89 -18.87
C ARG A 51 6.58 -12.35 -19.21
N GLU A 52 6.05 -13.26 -18.43
CA GLU A 52 4.69 -13.79 -18.61
C GLU A 52 3.64 -12.76 -18.30
N ALA A 53 3.82 -12.00 -17.23
CA ALA A 53 2.94 -10.89 -16.86
C ALA A 53 2.95 -9.78 -17.91
N ALA A 54 4.11 -9.48 -18.51
CA ALA A 54 4.21 -8.50 -19.59
C ALA A 54 3.39 -8.94 -20.82
N VAL A 55 3.35 -10.23 -21.18
CA VAL A 55 2.48 -10.74 -22.26
C VAL A 55 1.01 -10.49 -21.94
N LEU A 56 0.58 -10.76 -20.71
CA LEU A 56 -0.80 -10.48 -20.28
C LEU A 56 -1.11 -8.97 -20.32
N LEU A 57 -0.16 -8.13 -19.93
CA LEU A 57 -0.34 -6.67 -19.98
C LEU A 57 -0.51 -6.17 -21.42
N GLU A 58 0.20 -6.73 -22.39
CA GLU A 58 0.13 -6.34 -23.82
C GLU A 58 -1.06 -6.98 -24.55
N CYS A 59 -1.77 -7.96 -23.98
CA CYS A 59 -2.89 -8.64 -24.65
C CYS A 59 -3.88 -7.64 -25.24
N ASP A 60 -4.16 -7.75 -26.57
CA ASP A 60 -5.09 -6.88 -27.29
C ASP A 60 -6.47 -7.52 -27.55
N GLN A 61 -6.72 -8.71 -27.00
CA GLN A 61 -7.97 -9.45 -27.17
C GLN A 61 -8.95 -9.16 -26.02
N ALA A 62 -10.08 -8.55 -26.35
CA ALA A 62 -11.04 -8.06 -25.35
C ALA A 62 -11.61 -9.18 -24.46
N ASP A 63 -11.92 -10.36 -25.03
CA ASP A 63 -12.44 -11.50 -24.30
C ASP A 63 -11.43 -12.09 -23.32
N LEU A 64 -10.15 -12.14 -23.69
CA LEU A 64 -9.08 -12.59 -22.79
C LEU A 64 -8.81 -11.55 -21.68
N ASN A 65 -8.89 -10.26 -21.98
CA ASN A 65 -8.81 -9.22 -20.96
C ASN A 65 -9.94 -9.37 -19.92
N GLN A 66 -11.17 -9.68 -20.34
CA GLN A 66 -12.28 -9.97 -19.41
C GLN A 66 -12.03 -11.22 -18.57
N GLN A 67 -11.46 -12.28 -19.16
CA GLN A 67 -11.06 -13.47 -18.42
C GLN A 67 -9.99 -13.15 -17.35
N MET A 68 -8.99 -12.31 -17.68
CA MET A 68 -7.97 -11.86 -16.73
C MET A 68 -8.57 -11.05 -15.58
N PHE A 69 -9.50 -10.13 -15.86
CA PHE A 69 -10.19 -9.36 -14.82
C PHE A 69 -11.00 -10.26 -13.88
N HIS A 70 -11.69 -11.23 -14.44
CA HIS A 70 -12.42 -12.23 -13.65
C HIS A 70 -11.48 -13.08 -12.80
N LEU A 71 -10.36 -13.54 -13.36
CA LEU A 71 -9.35 -14.32 -12.64
C LEU A 71 -8.70 -13.49 -11.51
N ALA A 72 -8.36 -12.24 -11.75
CA ALA A 72 -7.79 -11.36 -10.72
C ALA A 72 -8.75 -11.21 -9.52
N LYS A 73 -10.04 -11.02 -9.80
CA LYS A 73 -11.09 -11.00 -8.77
C LYS A 73 -11.16 -12.33 -8.00
N GLN A 74 -11.11 -13.48 -8.69
CA GLN A 74 -11.13 -14.81 -8.07
C GLN A 74 -9.90 -15.04 -7.18
N ILE A 75 -8.69 -14.67 -7.65
CA ILE A 75 -7.46 -14.79 -6.86
C ILE A 75 -7.55 -13.93 -5.59
N LYS A 76 -7.98 -12.66 -5.72
CA LYS A 76 -8.19 -11.79 -4.57
C LYS A 76 -9.17 -12.42 -3.58
N GLN A 77 -10.32 -12.91 -4.07
CA GLN A 77 -11.32 -13.53 -3.23
C GLN A 77 -10.80 -14.79 -2.51
N LYS A 78 -10.03 -15.62 -3.20
CA LYS A 78 -9.45 -16.84 -2.64
C LYS A 78 -8.44 -16.56 -1.53
N LEU A 79 -7.59 -15.54 -1.69
CA LEU A 79 -6.47 -15.26 -0.78
C LEU A 79 -6.83 -14.25 0.31
N TYR A 80 -7.58 -13.22 -0.05
CA TYR A 80 -7.90 -12.09 0.83
C TYR A 80 -9.38 -12.04 1.23
N GLY A 81 -10.25 -12.78 0.55
CA GLY A 81 -11.71 -12.67 0.74
C GLY A 81 -12.23 -11.27 0.41
N ASN A 82 -13.30 -10.87 1.10
CA ASN A 82 -13.89 -9.53 0.94
C ASN A 82 -13.22 -8.45 1.80
N ARG A 83 -12.15 -8.79 2.52
CA ARG A 83 -11.50 -7.85 3.44
C ARG A 83 -10.76 -6.76 2.70
N ILE A 84 -10.91 -5.54 3.18
CA ILE A 84 -10.16 -4.36 2.75
C ILE A 84 -9.53 -3.73 3.99
N VAL A 85 -8.20 -3.70 4.02
CA VAL A 85 -7.46 -3.11 5.14
C VAL A 85 -7.47 -1.60 5.03
N MET A 86 -7.84 -0.95 6.13
CA MET A 86 -7.94 0.51 6.23
C MET A 86 -6.73 1.11 6.92
N PHE A 87 -6.27 2.27 6.43
CA PHE A 87 -5.24 3.09 7.08
C PHE A 87 -5.43 4.57 6.75
N ALA A 88 -4.70 5.43 7.43
CA ALA A 88 -4.55 6.83 7.06
C ALA A 88 -3.07 7.22 6.96
N PRO A 89 -2.68 8.11 6.03
CA PRO A 89 -1.38 8.74 6.07
C PRO A 89 -1.32 9.77 7.19
N LEU A 90 -0.15 9.96 7.79
CA LEU A 90 0.15 11.09 8.66
C LEU A 90 1.46 11.73 8.20
N TYR A 91 1.34 12.93 7.65
CA TYR A 91 2.48 13.71 7.17
C TYR A 91 3.12 14.46 8.33
N LEU A 92 4.34 14.07 8.69
CA LEU A 92 5.08 14.65 9.80
C LEU A 92 5.80 15.95 9.42
N SER A 93 6.29 16.02 8.16
CA SER A 93 7.04 17.18 7.66
C SER A 93 7.16 17.16 6.14
N ASN A 94 7.11 18.35 5.52
CA ASN A 94 7.36 18.56 4.09
C ASN A 94 8.72 19.22 3.81
N TYR A 95 9.58 19.38 4.79
CA TYR A 95 10.97 19.78 4.55
C TYR A 95 11.69 18.69 3.77
N CYS A 96 12.31 19.05 2.64
CA CYS A 96 13.00 18.10 1.78
C CYS A 96 14.19 18.79 1.06
N VAL A 97 15.32 18.09 0.96
CA VAL A 97 16.53 18.56 0.27
C VAL A 97 16.62 18.08 -1.18
N ASN A 98 15.72 17.18 -1.61
CA ASN A 98 15.71 16.65 -2.96
C ASN A 98 15.05 17.60 -3.96
N GLY A 99 15.43 17.44 -5.24
CA GLY A 99 14.89 18.21 -6.36
C GLY A 99 13.93 17.42 -7.25
N CYS A 100 13.13 16.51 -6.70
CA CYS A 100 12.22 15.65 -7.45
C CYS A 100 11.21 16.47 -8.27
N THR A 101 11.18 16.31 -9.60
CA THR A 101 10.37 17.14 -10.49
C THR A 101 8.87 16.87 -10.45
N TYR A 102 8.44 15.83 -9.77
CA TYR A 102 7.04 15.38 -9.64
C TYR A 102 6.47 15.56 -8.22
N CYS A 103 7.26 16.08 -7.28
CA CYS A 103 6.87 16.18 -5.88
C CYS A 103 6.91 17.64 -5.41
N PRO A 104 5.82 18.20 -4.87
CA PRO A 104 5.78 19.59 -4.43
C PRO A 104 6.73 19.87 -3.25
N TYR A 105 7.23 18.83 -2.58
CA TYR A 105 8.20 18.96 -1.48
C TYR A 105 9.62 19.28 -1.97
N HIS A 106 9.87 19.30 -3.29
CA HIS A 106 11.21 19.61 -3.81
C HIS A 106 11.71 20.97 -3.29
N TYR A 107 13.02 21.06 -3.00
CA TYR A 107 13.61 22.22 -2.31
C TYR A 107 13.47 23.54 -3.06
N LYS A 108 13.26 23.50 -4.39
CA LYS A 108 13.08 24.70 -5.23
C LYS A 108 11.68 25.30 -5.13
N ASN A 109 10.68 24.53 -4.70
CA ASN A 109 9.33 25.04 -4.52
C ASN A 109 9.32 26.12 -3.42
N LYS A 110 8.94 27.34 -3.78
CA LYS A 110 8.88 28.53 -2.90
C LYS A 110 7.45 28.91 -2.53
N THR A 111 6.47 28.22 -3.10
CA THR A 111 5.04 28.48 -2.88
C THR A 111 4.46 27.60 -1.80
N ILE A 112 4.99 26.38 -1.61
CA ILE A 112 4.53 25.50 -0.57
C ILE A 112 4.90 26.00 0.83
N CYS A 113 3.96 25.98 1.75
CA CYS A 113 4.22 26.25 3.16
C CYS A 113 5.04 25.10 3.79
N ARG A 114 6.26 25.40 4.23
CA ARG A 114 7.12 24.44 4.92
C ARG A 114 6.70 24.28 6.36
N LYS A 115 6.30 23.05 6.71
CA LYS A 115 5.83 22.72 8.06
C LYS A 115 6.49 21.41 8.54
N LYS A 116 6.70 21.34 9.84
CA LYS A 116 7.11 20.14 10.57
C LYS A 116 6.32 20.11 11.86
N LEU A 117 5.69 19.01 12.17
CA LEU A 117 4.92 18.86 13.39
C LEU A 117 5.83 18.74 14.61
N THR A 118 5.48 19.47 15.66
CA THR A 118 5.99 19.22 17.01
C THR A 118 5.36 17.96 17.59
N GLN A 119 5.93 17.39 18.66
CA GLN A 119 5.37 16.22 19.32
C GLN A 119 3.95 16.50 19.88
N GLU A 120 3.68 17.73 20.28
CA GLU A 120 2.34 18.13 20.74
C GLU A 120 1.34 18.21 19.58
N GLU A 121 1.73 18.71 18.44
CA GLU A 121 0.90 18.68 17.23
C GLU A 121 0.64 17.23 16.78
N ILE A 122 1.65 16.35 16.81
CA ILE A 122 1.47 14.91 16.54
C ILE A 122 0.44 14.30 17.49
N ARG A 123 0.45 14.67 18.78
CA ARG A 123 -0.58 14.20 19.73
C ARG A 123 -1.98 14.61 19.31
N ARG A 124 -2.16 15.86 18.92
CA ARG A 124 -3.48 16.38 18.49
C ARG A 124 -3.97 15.66 17.23
N GLU A 125 -3.09 15.50 16.23
CA GLU A 125 -3.38 14.77 14.99
C GLU A 125 -3.77 13.30 15.26
N VAL A 126 -3.04 12.63 16.14
CA VAL A 126 -3.31 11.22 16.49
C VAL A 126 -4.62 11.06 17.26
N ILE A 127 -4.95 12.00 18.15
CA ILE A 127 -6.25 12.02 18.85
C ILE A 127 -7.38 12.16 17.83
N ALA A 128 -7.27 13.09 16.88
CA ALA A 128 -8.27 13.26 15.81
C ALA A 128 -8.42 12.00 14.95
N LEU A 129 -7.31 11.36 14.58
CA LEU A 129 -7.31 10.09 13.85
C LEU A 129 -7.94 8.94 14.65
N GLN A 130 -7.72 8.90 15.96
CA GLN A 130 -8.37 7.93 16.85
C GLN A 130 -9.86 8.20 17.00
N ASP A 131 -10.29 9.46 17.04
CA ASP A 131 -11.71 9.84 17.06
C ASP A 131 -12.42 9.51 15.74
N MET A 132 -11.70 9.47 14.61
CA MET A 132 -12.21 8.93 13.35
C MET A 132 -12.32 7.39 13.35
N GLY A 133 -11.61 6.69 14.23
CA GLY A 133 -11.61 5.24 14.34
C GLY A 133 -10.39 4.54 13.73
N HIS A 134 -9.38 5.27 13.27
CA HIS A 134 -8.15 4.68 12.73
C HIS A 134 -7.35 3.91 13.79
N LYS A 135 -6.75 2.80 13.37
CA LYS A 135 -5.88 1.93 14.18
C LYS A 135 -4.51 1.72 13.53
N ARG A 136 -4.34 2.15 12.29
CA ARG A 136 -3.12 2.00 11.49
C ARG A 136 -2.81 3.30 10.77
N LEU A 137 -1.56 3.73 10.84
CA LEU A 137 -1.03 4.89 10.14
C LEU A 137 0.08 4.51 9.16
N ALA A 138 0.25 5.33 8.12
CA ALA A 138 1.45 5.42 7.31
C ALA A 138 2.09 6.79 7.55
N LEU A 139 3.28 6.81 8.13
CA LEU A 139 4.03 8.05 8.37
C LEU A 139 4.75 8.48 7.10
N GLU A 140 4.61 9.75 6.77
CA GLU A 140 5.20 10.37 5.60
C GLU A 140 6.08 11.55 6.03
N ALA A 141 7.31 11.62 5.52
CA ALA A 141 8.19 12.75 5.74
C ALA A 141 9.12 12.98 4.54
N GLY A 142 9.38 14.24 4.22
CA GLY A 142 10.42 14.60 3.26
C GLY A 142 11.81 14.25 3.78
N GLU A 143 12.77 14.06 2.86
CA GLU A 143 14.17 13.79 3.20
C GLU A 143 14.90 15.08 3.54
N ASP A 144 15.17 15.31 4.80
CA ASP A 144 15.95 16.44 5.29
C ASP A 144 16.70 16.06 6.57
N PRO A 145 18.03 15.84 6.50
CA PRO A 145 18.82 15.40 7.64
C PRO A 145 18.82 16.39 8.82
N VAL A 146 18.52 17.66 8.56
CA VAL A 146 18.49 18.71 9.58
C VAL A 146 17.11 18.85 10.22
N ASN A 147 16.08 18.93 9.37
CA ASN A 147 14.71 19.14 9.86
C ASN A 147 14.04 17.82 10.25
N ASN A 148 14.33 16.70 9.56
CA ASN A 148 13.72 15.40 9.75
C ASN A 148 14.77 14.32 10.06
N PRO A 149 15.67 14.51 11.04
CA PRO A 149 16.62 13.47 11.41
C PRO A 149 15.87 12.20 11.86
N LEU A 150 16.54 11.04 11.79
CA LEU A 150 15.92 9.77 12.17
C LEU A 150 15.39 9.81 13.62
N GLU A 151 16.08 10.47 14.51
CA GLU A 151 15.70 10.63 15.91
C GLU A 151 14.31 11.28 16.05
N TYR A 152 13.96 12.25 15.22
CA TYR A 152 12.64 12.86 15.16
C TYR A 152 11.58 11.84 14.73
N ILE A 153 11.87 11.01 13.74
CA ILE A 153 10.94 9.97 13.28
C ILE A 153 10.71 8.93 14.39
N LEU A 154 11.78 8.51 15.08
CA LEU A 154 11.70 7.54 16.19
C LEU A 154 10.89 8.10 17.36
N GLU A 155 11.15 9.35 17.76
CA GLU A 155 10.38 10.05 18.80
C GLU A 155 8.89 10.18 18.42
N SER A 156 8.62 10.47 17.14
CA SER A 156 7.24 10.54 16.63
C SER A 156 6.52 9.21 16.73
N ILE A 157 7.20 8.09 16.42
CA ILE A 157 6.64 6.74 16.54
C ILE A 157 6.34 6.42 18.02
N GLU A 158 7.26 6.74 18.93
CA GLU A 158 7.05 6.55 20.38
C GLU A 158 5.86 7.38 20.88
N THR A 159 5.79 8.65 20.49
CA THR A 159 4.67 9.54 20.80
C THR A 159 3.35 8.93 20.32
N ILE A 160 3.27 8.49 19.07
CA ILE A 160 2.06 7.91 18.49
C ILE A 160 1.59 6.68 19.26
N TYR A 161 2.50 5.76 19.58
CA TYR A 161 2.14 4.54 20.31
C TYR A 161 1.77 4.81 21.79
N SER A 162 2.23 5.91 22.38
CA SER A 162 1.92 6.28 23.76
C SER A 162 0.50 6.78 23.96
N ILE A 163 -0.20 7.16 22.88
CA ILE A 163 -1.49 7.84 22.97
C ILE A 163 -2.63 6.82 23.02
N GLN A 164 -3.41 6.87 24.09
CA GLN A 164 -4.71 6.21 24.19
C GLN A 164 -5.77 7.30 24.45
N HIS A 165 -6.75 7.39 23.56
CA HIS A 165 -7.83 8.35 23.67
C HIS A 165 -9.17 7.60 23.58
N LYS A 166 -10.00 7.66 24.64
CA LYS A 166 -11.23 6.86 24.76
C LYS A 166 -10.94 5.37 24.54
N ASN A 167 -11.63 4.74 23.58
CA ASN A 167 -11.37 3.36 23.14
C ASN A 167 -10.36 3.28 21.97
N GLY A 168 -9.77 4.43 21.57
CA GLY A 168 -8.81 4.54 20.48
C GLY A 168 -7.39 4.23 20.89
N ALA A 169 -6.64 3.63 19.98
CA ALA A 169 -5.19 3.50 20.03
C ALA A 169 -4.67 3.22 18.63
N ILE A 170 -3.58 3.85 18.23
CA ILE A 170 -2.86 3.44 17.04
C ILE A 170 -2.08 2.18 17.37
N ARG A 171 -2.39 1.09 16.68
CA ARG A 171 -1.84 -0.25 16.94
C ARG A 171 -0.77 -0.65 15.93
N ARG A 172 -0.60 0.14 14.87
CA ARG A 172 0.40 -0.10 13.83
C ARG A 172 0.76 1.18 13.08
N VAL A 173 2.07 1.39 12.95
CA VAL A 173 2.69 2.50 12.20
C VAL A 173 3.54 1.90 11.10
N ASN A 174 3.18 2.14 9.84
CA ASN A 174 4.03 1.93 8.68
C ASN A 174 4.84 3.21 8.44
N VAL A 175 6.00 3.10 7.82
CA VAL A 175 6.89 4.26 7.62
C VAL A 175 7.30 4.37 6.16
N ASN A 176 7.07 5.54 5.58
CA ASN A 176 7.50 5.92 4.25
C ASN A 176 8.43 7.13 4.37
N ILE A 177 9.71 6.85 4.53
CA ILE A 177 10.81 7.84 4.57
C ILE A 177 11.88 7.42 3.58
N ALA A 178 12.79 8.35 3.26
CA ALA A 178 13.89 8.11 2.34
C ALA A 178 14.75 6.89 2.70
N ALA A 179 15.44 6.34 1.68
CA ALA A 179 16.39 5.25 1.84
C ALA A 179 17.48 5.60 2.88
N THR A 180 17.81 4.63 3.74
CA THR A 180 18.79 4.84 4.81
C THR A 180 19.72 3.64 4.99
N THR A 181 20.54 3.64 6.04
CA THR A 181 21.52 2.59 6.34
C THR A 181 20.87 1.40 7.07
N VAL A 182 21.53 0.25 7.06
CA VAL A 182 21.12 -0.96 7.81
C VAL A 182 20.95 -0.64 9.30
N GLU A 183 21.85 0.16 9.89
CA GLU A 183 21.76 0.56 11.31
C GLU A 183 20.50 1.38 11.60
N ASN A 184 20.18 2.32 10.72
CA ASN A 184 18.97 3.12 10.85
C ASN A 184 17.69 2.28 10.68
N TYR A 185 17.68 1.34 9.73
CA TYR A 185 16.57 0.38 9.61
C TYR A 185 16.42 -0.49 10.85
N LYS A 186 17.53 -0.86 11.50
CA LYS A 186 17.50 -1.58 12.77
C LYS A 186 16.81 -0.78 13.88
N LYS A 187 17.13 0.52 13.99
CA LYS A 187 16.44 1.41 14.95
C LYS A 187 14.94 1.53 14.65
N LEU A 188 14.55 1.62 13.38
CA LEU A 188 13.14 1.64 12.98
C LEU A 188 12.43 0.32 13.33
N LYS A 189 13.08 -0.83 13.11
CA LYS A 189 12.57 -2.13 13.54
C LYS A 189 12.35 -2.18 15.05
N ASP A 190 13.34 -1.74 15.82
CA ASP A 190 13.30 -1.74 17.28
C ASP A 190 12.22 -0.79 17.81
N ALA A 191 11.92 0.31 17.10
CA ALA A 191 10.77 1.18 17.37
C ALA A 191 9.41 0.53 17.07
N GLY A 192 9.39 -0.68 16.53
CA GLY A 192 8.18 -1.46 16.32
C GLY A 192 7.36 -1.03 15.09
N ILE A 193 8.01 -0.57 14.03
CA ILE A 193 7.30 -0.24 12.80
C ILE A 193 6.65 -1.47 12.16
N GLY A 194 5.66 -1.24 11.31
CA GLY A 194 5.03 -2.20 10.45
C GLY A 194 5.84 -2.52 9.21
N THR A 195 5.32 -2.01 8.14
CA THR A 195 5.94 -2.09 6.82
C THR A 195 6.83 -0.86 6.63
N TYR A 196 8.07 -1.06 6.18
CA TYR A 196 8.84 0.01 5.57
C TYR A 196 8.42 0.14 4.11
N ILE A 197 8.02 1.33 3.70
CA ILE A 197 7.51 1.61 2.36
C ILE A 197 8.46 2.60 1.66
N LEU A 198 8.84 2.28 0.43
CA LEU A 198 9.58 3.21 -0.42
C LEU A 198 9.21 2.97 -1.88
N PHE A 199 8.73 3.99 -2.57
CA PHE A 199 8.42 3.90 -3.98
C PHE A 199 9.68 4.14 -4.82
N GLN A 200 9.89 3.27 -5.81
CA GLN A 200 10.96 3.44 -6.78
C GLN A 200 10.68 4.63 -7.71
N GLU A 201 9.43 4.99 -7.86
CA GLU A 201 8.90 6.01 -8.76
C GLU A 201 9.00 5.58 -10.23
N THR A 202 10.21 5.36 -10.75
CA THR A 202 10.50 4.71 -12.04
C THR A 202 11.73 3.82 -11.95
N TYR A 203 11.71 2.69 -12.63
CA TYR A 203 12.84 1.77 -12.70
C TYR A 203 13.83 2.11 -13.83
N HIS A 204 13.46 3.00 -14.78
CA HIS A 204 14.32 3.40 -15.88
C HIS A 204 15.38 4.39 -15.38
N LYS A 205 16.62 3.91 -15.21
CA LYS A 205 17.71 4.63 -14.54
C LYS A 205 17.92 6.06 -15.08
N GLU A 206 18.02 6.24 -16.40
CA GLU A 206 18.26 7.57 -16.98
C GLU A 206 17.11 8.55 -16.67
N ASN A 207 15.88 8.08 -16.71
CA ASN A 207 14.71 8.91 -16.37
C ASN A 207 14.63 9.15 -14.86
N TYR A 208 14.98 8.16 -14.06
CA TYR A 208 15.10 8.33 -12.62
C TYR A 208 16.06 9.46 -12.25
N GLU A 209 17.25 9.47 -12.85
CA GLU A 209 18.25 10.53 -12.61
C GLU A 209 17.79 11.90 -13.10
N LYS A 210 17.04 11.97 -14.21
CA LYS A 210 16.42 13.21 -14.72
C LYS A 210 15.30 13.72 -13.80
N LEU A 211 14.49 12.82 -13.26
CA LEU A 211 13.38 13.14 -12.36
C LEU A 211 13.87 13.52 -10.96
N HIS A 212 15.08 13.10 -10.58
CA HIS A 212 15.73 13.40 -9.31
C HIS A 212 17.07 14.14 -9.53
N PRO A 213 17.06 15.35 -10.10
CA PRO A 213 18.27 16.01 -10.58
C PRO A 213 19.26 16.39 -9.46
N THR A 214 18.80 16.48 -8.21
CA THR A 214 19.63 16.88 -7.06
C THR A 214 19.15 16.24 -5.77
N GLY A 215 20.06 16.18 -4.80
CA GLY A 215 19.80 15.61 -3.48
C GLY A 215 20.16 14.13 -3.37
N PRO A 216 20.08 13.54 -2.16
CA PRO A 216 20.44 12.15 -1.92
C PRO A 216 19.64 11.15 -2.77
N LYS A 217 18.36 11.43 -3.02
CA LYS A 217 17.47 10.57 -3.84
C LYS A 217 17.97 10.43 -5.29
N HIS A 218 18.85 11.30 -5.79
CA HIS A 218 19.48 11.17 -7.11
C HIS A 218 20.25 9.84 -7.29
N ASN A 219 20.74 9.25 -6.22
CA ASN A 219 21.49 7.99 -6.28
C ASN A 219 20.56 6.81 -6.53
N TYR A 220 20.38 6.44 -7.80
CA TYR A 220 19.53 5.34 -8.25
C TYR A 220 19.84 4.02 -7.53
N ALA A 221 21.11 3.61 -7.49
CA ALA A 221 21.50 2.34 -6.89
C ALA A 221 21.17 2.32 -5.40
N TYR A 222 21.57 3.35 -4.66
CA TYR A 222 21.29 3.43 -3.23
C TYR A 222 19.81 3.40 -2.91
N HIS A 223 18.99 4.05 -3.75
CA HIS A 223 17.53 4.04 -3.59
C HIS A 223 16.92 2.69 -3.93
N THR A 224 17.30 2.08 -5.05
CA THR A 224 16.75 0.79 -5.51
C THR A 224 17.10 -0.37 -4.57
N GLU A 225 18.29 -0.33 -3.95
CA GLU A 225 18.78 -1.34 -2.99
C GLU A 225 18.30 -1.09 -1.54
N ALA A 226 17.39 -0.15 -1.32
CA ALA A 226 16.91 0.19 0.02
C ALA A 226 16.19 -0.95 0.71
N MET A 227 15.39 -1.73 -0.03
CA MET A 227 14.65 -2.87 0.53
C MET A 227 15.56 -3.98 0.99
N ASP A 228 16.66 -4.24 0.26
CA ASP A 228 17.70 -5.21 0.68
C ASP A 228 18.28 -4.83 2.05
N ARG A 229 18.64 -3.55 2.21
CA ARG A 229 19.16 -3.05 3.49
C ARG A 229 18.14 -3.10 4.63
N ALA A 230 16.87 -2.81 4.31
CA ALA A 230 15.79 -2.89 5.30
C ALA A 230 15.56 -4.33 5.76
N MET A 231 15.55 -5.28 4.82
CA MET A 231 15.39 -6.71 5.13
C MET A 231 16.61 -7.30 5.82
N GLU A 232 17.82 -6.87 5.47
CA GLU A 232 19.06 -7.20 6.18
C GLU A 232 19.03 -6.73 7.65
N ALA A 233 18.41 -5.58 7.91
CA ALA A 233 18.17 -5.08 9.26
C ALA A 233 17.10 -5.87 10.02
N GLY A 234 16.41 -6.80 9.34
CA GLY A 234 15.35 -7.66 9.88
C GLY A 234 13.96 -7.03 9.83
N ILE A 235 13.70 -6.06 8.98
CA ILE A 235 12.35 -5.61 8.64
C ILE A 235 11.77 -6.62 7.64
N ASP A 236 10.91 -7.52 8.13
CA ASP A 236 10.37 -8.61 7.31
C ASP A 236 9.32 -8.14 6.28
N ASP A 237 8.63 -7.06 6.57
CA ASP A 237 7.56 -6.53 5.73
C ASP A 237 8.01 -5.24 5.04
N VAL A 238 8.28 -5.31 3.75
CA VAL A 238 8.61 -4.15 2.91
C VAL A 238 7.52 -3.88 1.88
N GLY A 239 7.37 -2.62 1.50
CA GLY A 239 6.40 -2.15 0.51
C GLY A 239 7.07 -1.41 -0.62
N ILE A 240 6.90 -1.89 -1.85
CA ILE A 240 7.42 -1.26 -3.06
C ILE A 240 6.31 -0.58 -3.86
N GLY A 241 6.66 0.25 -4.82
CA GLY A 241 5.69 0.91 -5.69
C GLY A 241 6.33 1.70 -6.82
N VAL A 242 5.49 2.06 -7.77
CA VAL A 242 5.82 2.90 -8.93
C VAL A 242 4.81 4.03 -9.01
N LEU A 243 5.27 5.23 -9.33
CA LEU A 243 4.38 6.35 -9.65
C LEU A 243 4.11 6.33 -11.16
N PHE A 244 3.04 5.64 -11.54
CA PHE A 244 2.66 5.49 -12.94
C PHE A 244 2.29 6.82 -13.59
N GLY A 245 2.77 7.04 -14.82
CA GLY A 245 2.56 8.25 -15.59
C GLY A 245 3.78 9.18 -15.65
N LEU A 246 4.84 8.91 -14.90
CA LEU A 246 6.09 9.66 -14.97
C LEU A 246 6.89 9.33 -16.24
N ASN A 247 6.85 8.06 -16.63
CA ASN A 247 7.63 7.52 -17.75
C ASN A 247 6.94 6.30 -18.37
N MET A 248 7.67 5.52 -19.15
CA MET A 248 7.19 4.31 -19.83
C MET A 248 6.58 3.28 -18.85
N TYR A 249 5.26 3.27 -18.71
CA TYR A 249 4.57 2.41 -17.75
C TYR A 249 4.85 0.91 -17.94
N ARG A 250 5.14 0.48 -19.16
CA ARG A 250 5.52 -0.91 -19.48
C ARG A 250 6.85 -1.27 -18.85
N TYR A 251 7.81 -0.37 -18.94
CA TYR A 251 9.14 -0.53 -18.34
C TYR A 251 9.02 -0.62 -16.82
N ASP A 252 8.29 0.32 -16.24
CA ASP A 252 8.08 0.39 -14.81
C ASP A 252 7.29 -0.80 -14.26
N PHE A 253 6.33 -1.31 -15.02
CA PHE A 253 5.59 -2.53 -14.67
C PHE A 253 6.51 -3.76 -14.62
N VAL A 254 7.36 -3.94 -15.64
CA VAL A 254 8.32 -5.04 -15.69
C VAL A 254 9.35 -4.91 -14.57
N GLY A 255 9.92 -3.72 -14.37
CA GLY A 255 10.88 -3.44 -13.30
C GLY A 255 10.31 -3.70 -11.91
N LEU A 256 9.04 -3.34 -11.68
CA LEU A 256 8.34 -3.61 -10.43
C LEU A 256 8.24 -5.12 -10.13
N LEU A 257 7.94 -5.92 -11.13
CA LEU A 257 7.87 -7.38 -10.99
C LEU A 257 9.26 -7.99 -10.81
N MET A 258 10.29 -7.51 -11.55
CA MET A 258 11.68 -7.95 -11.36
C MET A 258 12.17 -7.63 -9.94
N HIS A 259 11.81 -6.48 -9.38
CA HIS A 259 12.14 -6.16 -7.99
C HIS A 259 11.42 -7.09 -7.00
N ALA A 260 10.15 -7.42 -7.24
CA ALA A 260 9.43 -8.38 -6.41
C ALA A 260 10.06 -9.79 -6.47
N GLU A 261 10.44 -10.25 -7.67
CA GLU A 261 11.16 -11.51 -7.87
C GLU A 261 12.54 -11.51 -7.20
N HIS A 262 13.27 -10.40 -7.30
CA HIS A 262 14.55 -10.23 -6.64
C HIS A 262 14.43 -10.37 -5.11
N LEU A 263 13.50 -9.69 -4.47
CA LEU A 263 13.30 -9.81 -3.02
C LEU A 263 12.96 -11.25 -2.61
N GLU A 264 12.10 -11.94 -3.36
CA GLU A 264 11.80 -13.34 -3.09
C GLU A 264 13.03 -14.25 -3.27
N ALA A 265 13.82 -14.03 -4.32
CA ALA A 265 14.99 -14.86 -4.65
C ALA A 265 16.21 -14.61 -3.76
N ALA A 266 16.48 -13.35 -3.39
CA ALA A 266 17.64 -12.92 -2.64
C ALA A 266 17.39 -12.89 -1.12
N MET A 267 16.19 -12.52 -0.70
CA MET A 267 15.83 -12.33 0.72
C MET A 267 14.88 -13.42 1.25
N GLY A 268 14.41 -14.32 0.40
CA GLY A 268 13.55 -15.45 0.76
C GLY A 268 12.06 -15.12 0.86
N VAL A 269 11.67 -13.84 0.77
CA VAL A 269 10.28 -13.41 0.80
C VAL A 269 10.09 -12.17 -0.09
N GLY A 270 9.03 -12.17 -0.90
CA GLY A 270 8.66 -11.04 -1.74
C GLY A 270 8.06 -9.86 -0.93
N PRO A 271 7.76 -8.74 -1.59
CA PRO A 271 7.24 -7.56 -0.90
C PRO A 271 5.88 -7.86 -0.26
N HIS A 272 5.69 -7.36 0.97
CA HIS A 272 4.42 -7.47 1.68
C HIS A 272 3.32 -6.68 0.99
N THR A 273 3.66 -5.50 0.44
CA THR A 273 2.72 -4.66 -0.30
C THR A 273 3.32 -4.07 -1.57
N ILE A 274 2.44 -3.86 -2.55
CA ILE A 274 2.71 -3.09 -3.75
C ILE A 274 1.72 -1.93 -3.81
N SER A 275 2.24 -0.71 -3.97
CA SER A 275 1.44 0.48 -4.21
C SER A 275 1.47 0.87 -5.68
N VAL A 276 0.32 1.27 -6.21
CA VAL A 276 0.14 1.62 -7.63
C VAL A 276 -0.41 3.04 -7.80
N PRO A 277 0.26 4.09 -7.27
CA PRO A 277 -0.18 5.46 -7.47
C PRO A 277 0.01 5.89 -8.94
N ARG A 278 -0.86 6.81 -9.39
CA ARG A 278 -0.66 7.57 -10.64
C ARG A 278 -0.27 9.00 -10.31
N ILE A 279 0.50 9.63 -11.21
CA ILE A 279 0.82 11.06 -11.10
C ILE A 279 -0.48 11.88 -11.11
N ARG A 280 -0.56 12.87 -10.22
CA ARG A 280 -1.68 13.81 -10.11
C ARG A 280 -1.13 15.23 -9.99
N PRO A 281 -1.90 16.25 -10.37
CA PRO A 281 -1.56 17.64 -10.10
C PRO A 281 -1.31 17.86 -8.61
N ALA A 282 -0.38 18.76 -8.32
CA ALA A 282 -0.08 19.24 -6.99
C ALA A 282 0.48 20.66 -7.08
N ASP A 283 0.77 21.30 -5.95
CA ASP A 283 1.41 22.59 -5.95
C ASP A 283 2.74 22.57 -6.71
N ASP A 284 2.96 23.54 -7.63
CA ASP A 284 4.13 23.62 -8.52
C ASP A 284 4.38 22.35 -9.38
N ILE A 285 3.38 21.46 -9.55
CA ILE A 285 3.46 20.25 -10.36
C ILE A 285 2.32 20.22 -11.37
N ASP A 286 2.64 20.38 -12.66
CA ASP A 286 1.71 20.13 -13.76
C ASP A 286 1.83 18.66 -14.22
N ALA A 287 0.80 17.86 -13.92
CA ALA A 287 0.78 16.47 -14.35
C ALA A 287 0.77 16.30 -15.88
N GLN A 288 0.43 17.35 -16.66
CA GLN A 288 0.42 17.31 -18.13
C GLN A 288 1.83 17.40 -18.73
N GLU A 289 2.83 17.84 -17.96
CA GLU A 289 4.23 17.81 -18.39
C GLU A 289 4.76 16.37 -18.51
N PHE A 290 4.15 15.41 -17.82
CA PHE A 290 4.49 14.00 -17.90
C PHE A 290 3.69 13.31 -19.00
N LYS A 291 4.37 12.98 -20.09
CA LYS A 291 3.75 12.54 -21.36
C LYS A 291 3.21 11.11 -21.36
N ASP A 292 3.43 10.36 -20.30
CA ASP A 292 3.05 8.95 -20.17
C ASP A 292 1.84 8.72 -19.25
N ALA A 293 0.96 9.70 -19.15
CA ALA A 293 -0.30 9.54 -18.40
C ALA A 293 -1.05 8.30 -18.89
N ILE A 294 -1.43 7.43 -17.96
CA ILE A 294 -2.17 6.20 -18.28
C ILE A 294 -3.66 6.38 -18.07
N SER A 295 -4.45 5.83 -18.99
CA SER A 295 -5.91 5.81 -18.88
C SER A 295 -6.39 4.92 -17.75
N ASP A 296 -7.67 5.04 -17.38
CA ASP A 296 -8.27 4.16 -16.38
C ASP A 296 -8.25 2.69 -16.82
N GLU A 297 -8.45 2.42 -18.11
CA GLU A 297 -8.44 1.07 -18.68
C GLU A 297 -7.06 0.42 -18.57
N ILE A 298 -5.98 1.16 -18.85
CA ILE A 298 -4.61 0.69 -18.68
C ILE A 298 -4.33 0.45 -17.20
N PHE A 299 -4.78 1.37 -16.35
CA PHE A 299 -4.59 1.25 -14.91
C PHE A 299 -5.30 0.02 -14.32
N GLU A 300 -6.55 -0.22 -14.70
CA GLU A 300 -7.31 -1.40 -14.31
C GLU A 300 -6.60 -2.69 -14.75
N LYS A 301 -6.05 -2.70 -15.95
CA LYS A 301 -5.30 -3.84 -16.48
C LYS A 301 -4.00 -4.08 -15.73
N ILE A 302 -3.24 -3.03 -15.41
CA ILE A 302 -2.05 -3.10 -14.56
C ILE A 302 -2.41 -3.76 -13.22
N VAL A 303 -3.46 -3.28 -12.54
CA VAL A 303 -3.90 -3.82 -11.25
C VAL A 303 -4.29 -5.30 -11.36
N ALA A 304 -5.06 -5.66 -12.39
CA ALA A 304 -5.48 -7.04 -12.59
C ALA A 304 -4.29 -7.98 -12.86
N VAL A 305 -3.38 -7.58 -13.75
CA VAL A 305 -2.21 -8.41 -14.08
C VAL A 305 -1.21 -8.49 -12.92
N LEU A 306 -1.02 -7.42 -12.15
CA LEU A 306 -0.23 -7.47 -10.90
C LEU A 306 -0.84 -8.47 -9.90
N ARG A 307 -2.17 -8.47 -9.71
CA ARG A 307 -2.84 -9.47 -8.84
C ARG A 307 -2.59 -10.90 -9.31
N ILE A 308 -2.57 -11.12 -10.62
CA ILE A 308 -2.31 -12.43 -11.21
C ILE A 308 -0.82 -12.83 -11.03
N ALA A 309 0.09 -11.89 -11.24
CA ALA A 309 1.54 -12.14 -11.21
C ALA A 309 2.07 -12.31 -9.78
N VAL A 310 1.61 -11.50 -8.84
CA VAL A 310 2.03 -11.52 -7.42
C VAL A 310 0.83 -11.75 -6.49
N PRO A 311 0.25 -12.95 -6.52
CA PRO A 311 -1.05 -13.22 -5.92
C PRO A 311 -1.08 -13.06 -4.39
N TYR A 312 0.06 -13.20 -3.70
CA TYR A 312 0.17 -13.15 -2.24
C TYR A 312 0.48 -11.75 -1.69
N THR A 313 0.83 -10.81 -2.55
CA THR A 313 1.21 -9.45 -2.15
C THR A 313 -0.02 -8.58 -1.93
N GLY A 314 -0.06 -7.81 -0.85
CA GLY A 314 -1.09 -6.80 -0.62
C GLY A 314 -0.99 -5.68 -1.65
N MET A 315 -2.13 -5.24 -2.20
CA MET A 315 -2.15 -4.13 -3.16
C MET A 315 -2.84 -2.93 -2.56
N ILE A 316 -2.17 -1.78 -2.63
CA ILE A 316 -2.61 -0.53 -2.00
C ILE A 316 -3.07 0.47 -3.06
N ILE A 317 -4.22 1.11 -2.80
CA ILE A 317 -4.67 2.30 -3.52
C ILE A 317 -4.94 3.45 -2.55
N SER A 318 -4.56 4.65 -2.96
CA SER A 318 -4.73 5.86 -2.15
C SER A 318 -5.89 6.73 -2.63
N THR A 319 -6.15 7.79 -1.89
CA THR A 319 -7.11 8.86 -2.23
C THR A 319 -6.69 9.75 -3.41
N ARG A 320 -5.54 9.47 -4.05
CA ARG A 320 -5.18 10.04 -5.36
C ARG A 320 -6.18 9.69 -6.44
N GLU A 321 -6.80 8.50 -6.33
CA GLU A 321 -7.76 8.00 -7.30
C GLU A 321 -9.19 8.39 -6.94
N SER A 322 -10.01 8.63 -7.98
CA SER A 322 -11.42 8.92 -7.82
C SER A 322 -12.18 7.75 -7.20
N GLN A 323 -13.33 8.02 -6.56
CA GLN A 323 -14.22 6.98 -6.05
C GLN A 323 -14.50 5.90 -7.11
N LYS A 324 -14.82 6.30 -8.34
CA LYS A 324 -15.14 5.41 -9.45
C LYS A 324 -13.98 4.47 -9.79
N THR A 325 -12.76 5.00 -9.89
CA THR A 325 -11.56 4.21 -10.17
C THR A 325 -11.28 3.25 -9.02
N ARG A 326 -11.39 3.72 -7.77
CA ARG A 326 -11.19 2.89 -6.57
C ARG A 326 -12.17 1.71 -6.52
N GLU A 327 -13.44 1.94 -6.83
CA GLU A 327 -14.47 0.89 -6.90
C GLU A 327 -14.12 -0.22 -7.90
N ARG A 328 -13.64 0.16 -9.09
CA ARG A 328 -13.26 -0.80 -10.13
C ARG A 328 -12.06 -1.64 -9.69
N VAL A 329 -11.00 -1.02 -9.21
CA VAL A 329 -9.77 -1.74 -8.85
C VAL A 329 -9.90 -2.57 -7.56
N LEU A 330 -10.80 -2.23 -6.64
CA LEU A 330 -11.17 -3.08 -5.51
C LEU A 330 -11.69 -4.44 -5.99
N ASN A 331 -12.43 -4.47 -7.08
CA ASN A 331 -12.90 -5.70 -7.69
C ASN A 331 -11.84 -6.46 -8.50
N LEU A 332 -10.70 -5.82 -8.83
CA LEU A 332 -9.64 -6.42 -9.64
C LEU A 332 -8.46 -6.95 -8.83
N GLY A 333 -8.27 -6.50 -7.58
CA GLY A 333 -7.11 -7.00 -6.85
C GLY A 333 -6.69 -6.21 -5.63
N VAL A 334 -7.09 -4.96 -5.51
CA VAL A 334 -6.74 -4.11 -4.37
C VAL A 334 -7.28 -4.71 -3.07
N SER A 335 -6.45 -4.73 -2.03
CA SER A 335 -6.75 -5.29 -0.72
C SER A 335 -6.57 -4.30 0.44
N GLN A 336 -6.00 -3.13 0.17
CA GLN A 336 -5.78 -2.08 1.16
C GLN A 336 -6.08 -0.72 0.56
N LEU A 337 -6.66 0.18 1.34
CA LEU A 337 -6.89 1.56 0.93
C LEU A 337 -6.79 2.55 2.08
N SER A 338 -6.39 3.77 1.75
CA SER A 338 -6.49 4.89 2.68
C SER A 338 -7.90 5.49 2.68
N GLY A 339 -8.35 5.96 3.82
CA GLY A 339 -9.68 6.55 3.96
C GLY A 339 -9.73 7.72 4.93
N GLY A 340 -10.55 8.72 4.67
CA GLY A 340 -10.59 9.94 5.46
C GLY A 340 -9.25 10.67 5.49
N SER A 341 -8.49 10.62 4.39
CA SER A 341 -7.10 11.06 4.35
C SER A 341 -6.96 12.58 4.31
N ARG A 342 -5.87 13.07 4.90
CA ARG A 342 -5.29 14.39 4.67
C ARG A 342 -3.87 14.21 4.10
N THR A 343 -3.47 15.07 3.19
CA THR A 343 -2.14 15.03 2.54
C THR A 343 -1.28 16.26 2.88
N SER A 344 -1.83 17.18 3.65
CA SER A 344 -1.10 18.29 4.29
C SER A 344 -0.34 17.80 5.52
N VAL A 345 0.67 18.56 5.92
CA VAL A 345 1.39 18.33 7.18
C VAL A 345 0.51 18.81 8.33
N GLY A 346 -0.07 17.87 9.06
CA GLY A 346 -1.18 18.14 9.97
C GLY A 346 -2.54 18.10 9.26
N GLY A 347 -3.57 18.73 9.81
CA GLY A 347 -4.87 18.92 9.18
C GLY A 347 -5.94 17.91 9.55
N TYR A 348 -5.67 16.94 10.43
CA TYR A 348 -6.72 16.10 11.04
C TYR A 348 -7.33 16.75 12.29
N ALA A 349 -6.53 17.49 13.05
CA ALA A 349 -6.98 18.16 14.28
C ALA A 349 -7.63 19.52 14.04
N GLU A 350 -7.57 20.07 12.84
CA GLU A 350 -8.11 21.38 12.49
C GLU A 350 -9.53 21.25 11.95
N GLU A 351 -10.46 22.11 12.43
CA GLU A 351 -11.86 22.12 11.99
C GLU A 351 -12.02 22.75 10.60
N GLU A 352 -11.13 23.67 10.22
CA GLU A 352 -11.13 24.32 8.89
C GLU A 352 -9.87 23.94 8.12
N PRO A 353 -9.96 23.79 6.77
CA PRO A 353 -8.79 23.58 5.95
C PRO A 353 -7.80 24.75 6.12
N GLU A 354 -6.53 24.45 6.36
CA GLU A 354 -5.49 25.46 6.34
C GLU A 354 -5.54 26.29 5.04
N GLU A 355 -5.51 27.61 5.14
CA GLU A 355 -5.30 28.52 4.00
C GLU A 355 -3.91 28.28 3.38
N GLU A 356 -3.00 27.67 4.13
CA GLU A 356 -1.63 27.42 3.72
C GLU A 356 -1.48 26.07 3.01
N ASN A 357 -1.03 26.11 1.77
CA ASN A 357 -0.79 24.91 0.98
C ASN A 357 0.44 24.13 1.47
N SER A 358 0.22 23.03 2.17
CA SER A 358 1.29 22.12 2.63
C SER A 358 1.13 20.69 2.09
N ALA A 359 0.12 20.45 1.23
CA ALA A 359 -0.26 19.13 0.74
C ALA A 359 0.76 18.54 -0.25
N GLN A 360 0.94 17.20 -0.20
CA GLN A 360 1.78 16.49 -1.15
C GLN A 360 1.09 16.29 -2.51
N PHE A 361 -0.22 16.20 -2.55
CA PHE A 361 -1.03 16.08 -3.76
C PHE A 361 -2.50 16.38 -3.47
N ASP A 362 -3.25 16.72 -4.50
CA ASP A 362 -4.68 16.95 -4.41
C ASP A 362 -5.46 15.64 -4.25
N LEU A 363 -6.39 15.62 -3.31
CA LEU A 363 -7.26 14.47 -3.07
C LEU A 363 -8.37 14.40 -4.12
N ASN A 364 -8.55 13.22 -4.74
CA ASN A 364 -9.70 12.93 -5.61
C ASN A 364 -10.84 12.20 -4.87
N ASP A 365 -10.58 11.72 -3.66
CA ASP A 365 -11.58 11.13 -2.78
C ASP A 365 -11.47 11.77 -1.38
N THR A 366 -12.40 12.68 -1.10
CA THR A 366 -12.44 13.51 0.11
C THR A 366 -13.45 13.00 1.14
N ARG A 367 -14.02 11.82 0.91
CA ARG A 367 -15.02 11.24 1.82
C ARG A 367 -14.45 11.00 3.21
N THR A 368 -15.30 11.16 4.23
CA THR A 368 -14.97 10.79 5.61
C THR A 368 -14.70 9.27 5.72
N LEU A 369 -14.05 8.85 6.80
CA LEU A 369 -13.82 7.42 7.03
C LEU A 369 -15.15 6.65 7.12
N ASP A 370 -16.16 7.18 7.79
CA ASP A 370 -17.49 6.53 7.90
C ASP A 370 -18.17 6.37 6.54
N GLN A 371 -18.11 7.39 5.68
CA GLN A 371 -18.62 7.30 4.30
C GLN A 371 -17.90 6.21 3.48
N ILE A 372 -16.59 6.05 3.67
CA ILE A 372 -15.82 5.00 2.99
C ILE A 372 -16.15 3.63 3.55
N VAL A 373 -16.27 3.47 4.86
CA VAL A 373 -16.71 2.21 5.49
C VAL A 373 -18.10 1.83 5.00
N ASN A 374 -19.04 2.76 4.98
CA ASN A 374 -20.40 2.57 4.48
C ASN A 374 -20.40 2.11 3.00
N TRP A 375 -19.67 2.81 2.14
CA TRP A 375 -19.51 2.46 0.72
C TRP A 375 -18.91 1.07 0.50
N LEU A 376 -17.90 0.68 1.29
CA LEU A 376 -17.32 -0.66 1.22
C LEU A 376 -18.33 -1.74 1.59
N LEU A 377 -19.14 -1.51 2.63
CA LEU A 377 -20.20 -2.43 3.05
C LEU A 377 -21.28 -2.57 1.97
N ASP A 378 -21.68 -1.48 1.29
CA ASP A 378 -22.61 -1.54 0.15
C ASP A 378 -22.02 -2.34 -1.02
N GLY A 379 -20.72 -2.28 -1.23
CA GLY A 379 -19.98 -3.06 -2.24
C GLY A 379 -19.76 -4.53 -1.85
N GLY A 380 -20.22 -4.99 -0.68
CA GLY A 380 -20.02 -6.36 -0.18
C GLY A 380 -18.61 -6.61 0.36
N PHE A 381 -17.85 -5.56 0.67
CA PHE A 381 -16.54 -5.65 1.29
C PHE A 381 -16.61 -5.52 2.81
N ILE A 382 -15.62 -6.09 3.49
CA ILE A 382 -15.46 -5.99 4.95
C ILE A 382 -14.31 -5.04 5.26
N PRO A 383 -14.58 -3.82 5.71
CA PRO A 383 -13.55 -2.91 6.21
C PRO A 383 -12.82 -3.53 7.41
N SER A 384 -11.49 -3.57 7.36
CA SER A 384 -10.67 -4.22 8.38
C SER A 384 -9.64 -3.24 8.94
N PHE A 385 -9.67 -3.04 10.23
CA PHE A 385 -8.68 -2.25 10.98
C PHE A 385 -7.67 -3.17 11.69
N CYS A 386 -7.55 -4.41 11.23
CA CYS A 386 -6.73 -5.44 11.85
C CYS A 386 -5.23 -5.10 11.78
N THR A 387 -4.55 -5.27 12.92
CA THR A 387 -3.10 -5.13 13.08
C THR A 387 -2.48 -6.36 13.75
N ALA A 388 -3.21 -7.49 13.79
CA ALA A 388 -2.84 -8.65 14.59
C ALA A 388 -1.55 -9.33 14.12
N CYS A 389 -1.33 -9.45 12.80
CA CYS A 389 -0.17 -10.19 12.27
C CYS A 389 1.15 -9.68 12.83
N TYR A 390 1.35 -8.39 12.85
CA TYR A 390 2.55 -7.77 13.41
C TYR A 390 2.72 -8.03 14.92
N ARG A 391 1.62 -7.96 15.66
CA ARG A 391 1.60 -8.10 17.13
C ARG A 391 1.74 -9.55 17.58
N GLU A 392 1.46 -10.51 16.69
CA GLU A 392 1.54 -11.96 16.92
C GLU A 392 2.74 -12.60 16.19
N GLY A 393 3.70 -11.78 15.70
CA GLY A 393 4.89 -12.26 15.01
C GLY A 393 4.60 -13.05 13.74
N ARG A 394 3.51 -12.72 13.04
CA ARG A 394 3.14 -13.28 11.75
C ARG A 394 3.49 -12.29 10.64
N THR A 395 4.79 -12.13 10.40
CA THR A 395 5.37 -11.24 9.38
C THR A 395 6.28 -12.03 8.46
N GLY A 396 6.72 -11.44 7.37
CA GLY A 396 7.68 -12.01 6.43
C GLY A 396 7.26 -13.40 5.92
N ASP A 397 8.19 -14.34 5.90
CA ASP A 397 7.98 -15.71 5.41
C ASP A 397 6.84 -16.43 6.16
N ARG A 398 6.76 -16.26 7.47
CA ARG A 398 5.67 -16.87 8.28
C ARG A 398 4.28 -16.40 7.80
N PHE A 399 4.13 -15.12 7.48
CA PHE A 399 2.89 -14.59 6.91
C PHE A 399 2.62 -15.20 5.54
N MET A 400 3.62 -15.22 4.66
CA MET A 400 3.48 -15.76 3.30
C MET A 400 3.11 -17.25 3.28
N GLN A 401 3.69 -18.06 4.18
CA GLN A 401 3.33 -19.47 4.31
C GLN A 401 1.86 -19.65 4.75
N LEU A 402 1.38 -18.84 5.68
CA LEU A 402 -0.03 -18.86 6.11
C LEU A 402 -0.98 -18.47 4.97
N VAL A 403 -0.59 -17.49 4.14
CA VAL A 403 -1.39 -17.10 2.95
C VAL A 403 -1.38 -18.21 1.91
N LYS A 404 -0.20 -18.74 1.55
CA LYS A 404 -0.03 -19.82 0.56
C LYS A 404 -0.80 -21.10 0.95
N SER A 405 -0.84 -21.44 2.24
CA SER A 405 -1.59 -22.60 2.75
C SER A 405 -3.10 -22.33 2.95
N GLY A 406 -3.55 -21.09 2.82
CA GLY A 406 -4.92 -20.67 3.11
C GLY A 406 -5.27 -20.58 4.62
N GLN A 407 -4.35 -20.99 5.51
CA GLN A 407 -4.59 -20.97 6.96
C GLN A 407 -4.78 -19.56 7.53
N ILE A 408 -4.27 -18.55 6.82
CA ILE A 408 -4.42 -17.15 7.21
C ILE A 408 -5.90 -16.74 7.35
N ALA A 409 -6.81 -17.38 6.62
CA ALA A 409 -8.25 -17.11 6.71
C ALA A 409 -8.81 -17.34 8.12
N ASN A 410 -8.26 -18.32 8.87
CA ASN A 410 -8.68 -18.62 10.24
C ASN A 410 -8.31 -17.52 11.25
N CYS A 411 -7.40 -16.62 10.89
CA CYS A 411 -7.02 -15.46 11.72
C CYS A 411 -7.59 -14.16 11.12
N CYS A 412 -7.39 -13.96 9.83
CA CYS A 412 -7.74 -12.69 9.17
C CYS A 412 -9.23 -12.43 9.09
N GLN A 413 -10.05 -13.46 8.81
CA GLN A 413 -11.50 -13.30 8.74
C GLN A 413 -12.10 -12.89 10.10
N PRO A 414 -11.89 -13.65 11.19
CA PRO A 414 -12.40 -13.24 12.50
C PRO A 414 -11.81 -11.91 12.99
N ASN A 415 -10.53 -11.64 12.75
CA ASN A 415 -9.93 -10.37 13.13
C ASN A 415 -10.55 -9.17 12.38
N ALA A 416 -10.88 -9.33 11.10
CA ALA A 416 -11.58 -8.29 10.34
C ALA A 416 -12.96 -8.00 10.93
N LEU A 417 -13.74 -9.04 11.24
CA LEU A 417 -15.06 -8.89 11.84
C LEU A 417 -15.01 -8.24 13.22
N MET A 418 -14.05 -8.63 14.06
CA MET A 418 -13.87 -8.04 15.38
C MET A 418 -13.45 -6.57 15.29
N THR A 419 -12.52 -6.22 14.41
CA THR A 419 -12.10 -4.80 14.26
C THR A 419 -13.17 -3.95 13.59
N LEU A 420 -13.97 -4.50 12.68
CA LEU A 420 -15.17 -3.84 12.17
C LEU A 420 -16.18 -3.59 13.32
N LYS A 421 -16.43 -4.60 14.16
CA LYS A 421 -17.33 -4.45 15.31
C LYS A 421 -16.87 -3.34 16.26
N GLU A 422 -15.57 -3.26 16.57
CA GLU A 422 -15.04 -2.13 17.34
C GLU A 422 -15.39 -0.78 16.69
N TYR A 423 -15.21 -0.67 15.36
CA TYR A 423 -15.54 0.53 14.63
C TYR A 423 -17.04 0.86 14.72
N LEU A 424 -17.91 -0.15 14.54
CA LEU A 424 -19.36 0.04 14.61
C LEU A 424 -19.84 0.51 15.98
N GLU A 425 -19.24 0.01 17.06
CA GLU A 425 -19.63 0.40 18.43
C GLU A 425 -19.18 1.82 18.78
N ASP A 426 -17.97 2.21 18.34
CA ASP A 426 -17.32 3.40 18.88
C ASP A 426 -17.45 4.64 17.96
N TYR A 427 -17.63 4.44 16.62
CA TYR A 427 -17.41 5.53 15.65
C TYR A 427 -18.48 5.63 14.56
N ALA A 428 -19.19 4.55 14.25
CA ALA A 428 -20.04 4.48 13.07
C ALA A 428 -21.35 5.27 13.24
N SER A 429 -21.80 5.88 12.14
CA SER A 429 -23.17 6.36 12.02
C SER A 429 -24.19 5.21 12.10
N ASP A 430 -25.45 5.51 12.38
CA ASP A 430 -26.51 4.49 12.53
C ASP A 430 -26.69 3.66 11.26
N ASP A 431 -26.56 4.27 10.08
CA ASP A 431 -26.65 3.56 8.81
C ASP A 431 -25.47 2.60 8.59
N THR A 432 -24.25 3.07 8.81
CA THR A 432 -23.03 2.26 8.74
C THR A 432 -23.09 1.12 9.75
N ARG A 433 -23.57 1.38 10.97
CA ARG A 433 -23.75 0.36 12.00
C ARG A 433 -24.71 -0.76 11.54
N ARG A 434 -25.89 -0.40 11.04
CA ARG A 434 -26.88 -1.38 10.56
C ARG A 434 -26.31 -2.27 9.44
N LYS A 435 -25.64 -1.67 8.47
CA LYS A 435 -25.00 -2.39 7.35
C LYS A 435 -23.88 -3.30 7.83
N GLY A 436 -23.03 -2.80 8.71
CA GLY A 436 -21.91 -3.54 9.26
C GLY A 436 -22.33 -4.74 10.11
N GLU A 437 -23.34 -4.58 10.96
CA GLU A 437 -23.90 -5.71 11.73
C GLU A 437 -24.43 -6.81 10.81
N ARG A 438 -25.15 -6.47 9.75
CA ARG A 438 -25.61 -7.44 8.76
C ARG A 438 -24.44 -8.16 8.08
N ALA A 439 -23.42 -7.39 7.66
CA ALA A 439 -22.25 -7.94 7.01
C ALA A 439 -21.48 -8.90 7.95
N ILE A 440 -21.35 -8.57 9.23
CA ILE A 440 -20.73 -9.46 10.24
C ILE A 440 -21.52 -10.77 10.36
N LEU A 441 -22.84 -10.71 10.46
CA LEU A 441 -23.66 -11.92 10.58
C LEU A 441 -23.53 -12.84 9.36
N GLU A 442 -23.47 -12.29 8.16
CA GLU A 442 -23.25 -13.09 6.94
C GLU A 442 -21.85 -13.69 6.91
N GLU A 443 -20.84 -12.93 7.20
CA GLU A 443 -19.43 -13.36 7.12
C GLU A 443 -19.04 -14.35 8.22
N LEU A 444 -19.71 -14.36 9.37
CA LEU A 444 -19.54 -15.38 10.41
C LEU A 444 -19.79 -16.80 9.87
N LYS A 445 -20.69 -16.96 8.90
CA LYS A 445 -21.01 -18.25 8.27
C LYS A 445 -19.84 -18.80 7.45
N HIS A 446 -18.95 -17.91 6.99
CA HIS A 446 -17.79 -18.25 6.16
C HIS A 446 -16.53 -18.58 6.97
N ILE A 447 -16.57 -18.50 8.31
CA ILE A 447 -15.46 -18.97 9.16
C ILE A 447 -15.49 -20.51 9.17
N GLY A 448 -14.46 -21.13 8.56
CA GLY A 448 -14.42 -22.57 8.33
C GLY A 448 -14.33 -23.43 9.59
N SER A 449 -13.74 -22.92 10.68
CA SER A 449 -13.60 -23.62 11.96
C SER A 449 -14.74 -23.26 12.90
N ASP A 450 -15.55 -24.22 13.33
CA ASP A 450 -16.62 -24.01 14.30
C ASP A 450 -16.10 -23.47 15.64
N LYS A 451 -14.93 -23.95 16.09
CA LYS A 451 -14.28 -23.44 17.29
C LYS A 451 -13.91 -21.96 17.17
N VAL A 452 -13.30 -21.56 16.04
CA VAL A 452 -12.93 -20.15 15.79
C VAL A 452 -14.19 -19.29 15.66
N ARG A 453 -15.21 -19.78 14.97
CA ARG A 453 -16.49 -19.09 14.84
C ARG A 453 -17.14 -18.83 16.19
N GLN A 454 -17.21 -19.82 17.06
CA GLN A 454 -17.81 -19.68 18.41
C GLN A 454 -17.03 -18.70 19.27
N ILE A 455 -15.68 -18.76 19.25
CA ILE A 455 -14.83 -17.77 19.95
C ILE A 455 -15.09 -16.37 19.41
N THR A 456 -15.21 -16.21 18.10
CA THR A 456 -15.49 -14.93 17.47
C THR A 456 -16.84 -14.37 17.94
N ILE A 457 -17.90 -15.18 17.90
CA ILE A 457 -19.23 -14.77 18.38
C ILE A 457 -19.16 -14.29 19.84
N ASN A 458 -18.53 -15.06 20.73
CA ASN A 458 -18.38 -14.66 22.12
C ASN A 458 -17.63 -13.33 22.31
N ARG A 459 -16.57 -13.10 21.50
CA ARG A 459 -15.83 -11.84 21.54
C ARG A 459 -16.63 -10.65 21.00
N LEU A 460 -17.45 -10.87 19.95
CA LEU A 460 -18.35 -9.84 19.43
C LEU A 460 -19.39 -9.40 20.49
N GLU A 461 -19.92 -10.34 21.31
CA GLU A 461 -20.81 -9.99 22.41
C GLU A 461 -20.07 -9.20 23.51
N LEU A 462 -18.85 -9.61 23.89
CA LEU A 462 -18.03 -8.88 24.86
C LEU A 462 -17.70 -7.45 24.40
N MET A 463 -17.66 -7.20 23.08
CA MET A 463 -17.46 -5.86 22.56
C MET A 463 -18.65 -4.94 22.81
N LYS A 464 -19.87 -5.45 22.84
CA LYS A 464 -21.06 -4.69 23.25
C LYS A 464 -20.97 -4.25 24.72
N GLU A 465 -20.24 -5.03 25.54
CA GLU A 465 -19.98 -4.73 26.94
C GLU A 465 -18.75 -3.79 27.14
N GLY A 466 -18.19 -3.26 26.05
CA GLY A 466 -17.08 -2.31 26.07
C GLY A 466 -15.68 -2.92 26.00
N LYS A 467 -15.54 -4.26 25.87
CA LYS A 467 -14.24 -4.88 25.64
C LYS A 467 -13.72 -4.59 24.23
N ARG A 468 -12.41 -4.42 24.08
CA ARG A 468 -11.76 -4.06 22.79
C ARG A 468 -10.47 -4.86 22.61
N ASP A 469 -9.89 -4.75 21.41
CA ASP A 469 -8.59 -5.27 21.04
C ASP A 469 -8.46 -6.80 21.07
N PHE A 470 -9.53 -7.50 20.74
CA PHE A 470 -9.48 -8.94 20.53
C PHE A 470 -8.74 -9.29 19.22
N ARG A 471 -7.95 -10.38 19.28
CA ARG A 471 -7.22 -10.89 18.10
C ARG A 471 -6.95 -12.38 18.21
N PHE A 472 -6.80 -13.01 17.03
CA PHE A 472 -6.34 -14.39 16.87
C PHE A 472 -4.89 -14.42 16.42
#